data_69fe0aae2f853b2645ccae7c56f8ca80
#
_entry.id   69fe0aae2f853b2645ccae7c56f8ca80
#
_cell.length_a   1.000
_cell.length_b   1.000
_cell.length_c   1.000
_cell.angle_alpha   90.00
_cell.angle_beta   90.00
_cell.angle_gamma   90.00
#
_symmetry.space_group_name_H-M   'P 1'
#
loop_
_entity.id
_entity.type
_entity.pdbx_description
1 polymer ?
#
loop_
_entity_poly.entity_id
_entity_poly.type
_entity_poly.pdbx_seq_one_letter_code
_entity_poly.pdbx_strand_id
1 'polypeptide(L)'
;MDLNTDADTPAVIIRPYCQADATDTLAIFLAAVTETAAADYSREQIQAWARPEARELSAWHTAMQARNSCLATVDGAPAGFSDVDAEGHIDMMFVAPRYLGRGVARQLIGHVEARARQEQLTELTADVSITARPFFERSGFTVEAEQHPVTAGVQLTNFKMKKKLVGGEVSLSGQLVCRTQDQAETVREYLQLHLALTRAEPGCLSFNVTRTSNPLVWQVEERFEHASAFEAHQERVASSEWGHATAGIERRYSVIGL
;
A
#
# COMPACT_ATOMS: atom_id res chain seq x y z
N MET A 1 20.30 34.81 7.15
CA MET A 1 20.15 34.02 8.41
C MET A 1 18.74 33.42 8.34
N ASP A 2 18.59 32.44 7.45
CA ASP A 2 17.29 31.84 7.19
C ASP A 2 17.11 30.64 8.14
N LEU A 3 16.23 30.85 9.12
CA LEU A 3 15.78 29.80 10.02
C LEU A 3 14.86 28.88 9.23
N ASN A 4 15.39 27.76 8.82
CA ASN A 4 14.66 26.62 8.28
C ASN A 4 13.81 26.05 9.44
N THR A 5 12.59 26.49 9.58
CA THR A 5 11.59 25.83 10.42
C THR A 5 11.00 24.67 9.63
N ASP A 6 11.68 23.52 9.65
CA ASP A 6 11.01 22.24 9.48
C ASP A 6 10.03 22.13 10.65
N ALA A 7 8.79 22.49 10.42
CA ALA A 7 7.72 22.30 11.37
C ALA A 7 7.62 20.78 11.60
N ASP A 8 7.98 20.36 12.82
CA ASP A 8 7.93 19.01 13.33
C ASP A 8 6.50 18.48 13.15
N THR A 9 6.25 17.80 12.03
CA THR A 9 4.94 17.18 11.77
C THR A 9 4.83 16.04 12.76
N PRO A 10 3.88 16.05 13.70
CA PRO A 10 3.80 15.06 14.76
C PRO A 10 3.75 13.66 14.17
N ALA A 11 4.64 12.80 14.65
CA ALA A 11 4.79 11.44 14.13
C ALA A 11 3.51 10.63 14.38
N VAL A 12 2.94 10.09 13.32
CA VAL A 12 1.84 9.11 13.42
C VAL A 12 2.46 7.74 13.66
N ILE A 13 2.14 7.12 14.79
CA ILE A 13 2.58 5.77 15.13
C ILE A 13 1.40 4.82 15.04
N ILE A 14 1.58 3.68 14.33
CA ILE A 14 0.56 2.64 14.24
C ILE A 14 1.01 1.43 15.05
N ARG A 15 0.09 0.89 15.84
CA ARG A 15 0.29 -0.31 16.64
C ARG A 15 -0.95 -1.22 16.62
N PRO A 16 -0.81 -2.50 16.97
CA PRO A 16 -1.95 -3.37 17.17
C PRO A 16 -2.93 -2.79 18.19
N TYR A 17 -4.21 -3.00 17.94
CA TYR A 17 -5.29 -2.69 18.89
C TYR A 17 -5.20 -3.59 20.13
N CYS A 18 -5.54 -3.06 21.29
CA CYS A 18 -5.70 -3.82 22.53
C CYS A 18 -6.98 -3.41 23.27
N GLN A 19 -7.36 -4.18 24.28
CA GLN A 19 -8.61 -3.94 25.04
C GLN A 19 -8.72 -2.54 25.64
N ALA A 20 -7.60 -1.97 26.09
CA ALA A 20 -7.57 -0.61 26.65
C ALA A 20 -7.99 0.46 25.63
N ASP A 21 -7.91 0.18 24.33
CA ASP A 21 -8.27 1.11 23.25
C ASP A 21 -9.76 1.12 22.92
N ALA A 22 -10.57 0.23 23.52
CA ALA A 22 -11.96 0.05 23.14
C ALA A 22 -12.78 1.34 23.28
N THR A 23 -12.61 2.05 24.40
CA THR A 23 -13.33 3.31 24.65
C THR A 23 -12.93 4.40 23.64
N ASP A 24 -11.65 4.54 23.38
CA ASP A 24 -11.15 5.56 22.47
C ASP A 24 -11.53 5.28 21.01
N THR A 25 -11.44 4.02 20.56
CA THR A 25 -11.82 3.66 19.19
C THR A 25 -13.32 3.79 18.95
N LEU A 26 -14.15 3.44 19.94
CA LEU A 26 -15.61 3.69 19.87
C LEU A 26 -15.91 5.20 19.82
N ALA A 27 -15.23 6.00 20.63
CA ALA A 27 -15.38 7.46 20.62
C ALA A 27 -14.94 8.06 19.26
N ILE A 28 -13.82 7.58 18.67
CA ILE A 28 -13.37 8.00 17.34
C ILE A 28 -14.42 7.65 16.27
N PHE A 29 -14.98 6.44 16.29
CA PHE A 29 -16.03 6.04 15.37
C PHE A 29 -17.26 6.97 15.49
N LEU A 30 -17.76 7.17 16.71
CA LEU A 30 -18.93 8.01 16.95
C LEU A 30 -18.68 9.46 16.48
N ALA A 31 -17.56 10.05 16.82
CA ALA A 31 -17.20 11.41 16.40
C ALA A 31 -17.05 11.51 14.86
N ALA A 32 -16.38 10.55 14.22
CA ALA A 32 -16.25 10.53 12.77
C ALA A 32 -17.62 10.46 12.06
N VAL A 33 -18.54 9.66 12.56
CA VAL A 33 -19.90 9.55 12.00
C VAL A 33 -20.74 10.78 12.29
N THR A 34 -20.74 11.29 13.54
CA THR A 34 -21.64 12.37 13.93
C THR A 34 -21.17 13.78 13.56
N GLU A 35 -19.85 13.97 13.39
CA GLU A 35 -19.26 15.26 13.07
C GLU A 35 -18.77 15.32 11.62
N THR A 36 -17.93 14.36 11.19
CA THR A 36 -17.32 14.42 9.85
C THR A 36 -18.31 14.01 8.76
N ALA A 37 -19.04 12.89 8.93
CA ALA A 37 -19.98 12.42 7.92
C ALA A 37 -21.27 13.24 7.87
N ALA A 38 -21.55 14.08 8.85
CA ALA A 38 -22.74 14.95 8.87
C ALA A 38 -22.79 15.97 7.71
N ALA A 39 -21.69 16.19 7.00
CA ALA A 39 -21.67 17.00 5.78
C ALA A 39 -22.38 16.34 4.59
N ASP A 40 -22.43 14.99 4.55
CA ASP A 40 -22.89 14.21 3.39
C ASP A 40 -24.10 13.33 3.68
N TYR A 41 -24.50 13.18 4.96
CA TYR A 41 -25.59 12.34 5.40
C TYR A 41 -26.63 13.13 6.21
N SER A 42 -27.91 12.78 6.06
CA SER A 42 -28.97 13.38 6.87
C SER A 42 -28.85 13.01 8.35
N ARG A 43 -29.48 13.80 9.21
CA ARG A 43 -29.52 13.53 10.66
C ARG A 43 -30.05 12.13 10.97
N GLU A 44 -31.08 11.69 10.24
CA GLU A 44 -31.67 10.37 10.40
C GLU A 44 -30.69 9.26 10.02
N GLN A 45 -29.96 9.42 8.90
CA GLN A 45 -28.92 8.51 8.46
C GLN A 45 -27.76 8.43 9.45
N ILE A 46 -27.32 9.57 9.99
CA ILE A 46 -26.27 9.62 11.02
C ILE A 46 -26.71 8.88 12.29
N GLN A 47 -27.96 9.07 12.74
CA GLN A 47 -28.49 8.37 13.92
C GLN A 47 -28.57 6.86 13.69
N ALA A 48 -29.04 6.45 12.53
CA ALA A 48 -29.12 5.04 12.15
C ALA A 48 -27.73 4.38 12.05
N TRP A 49 -26.72 5.11 11.60
CA TRP A 49 -25.34 4.60 11.46
C TRP A 49 -24.61 4.58 12.81
N ALA A 50 -24.59 5.69 13.54
CA ALA A 50 -23.87 5.82 14.81
C ALA A 50 -24.44 4.89 15.89
N ARG A 51 -25.76 4.92 16.10
CA ARG A 51 -26.50 4.13 17.11
C ARG A 51 -25.80 4.09 18.47
N PRO A 52 -25.46 5.23 19.08
CA PRO A 52 -24.65 5.27 20.30
C PRO A 52 -25.24 4.44 21.44
N GLU A 53 -26.58 4.47 21.59
CA GLU A 53 -27.33 3.76 22.63
C GLU A 53 -27.28 2.21 22.48
N ALA A 54 -26.95 1.72 21.27
CA ALA A 54 -26.95 0.28 20.97
C ALA A 54 -25.51 -0.28 20.87
N ARG A 55 -24.50 0.54 21.17
CA ARG A 55 -23.08 0.13 21.09
C ARG A 55 -22.57 -0.30 22.45
N GLU A 56 -22.61 -1.61 22.69
CA GLU A 56 -22.02 -2.20 23.89
C GLU A 56 -20.47 -2.27 23.72
N LEU A 57 -19.74 -1.71 24.70
CA LEU A 57 -18.27 -1.62 24.65
C LEU A 57 -17.60 -3.00 24.58
N SER A 58 -18.16 -3.99 25.26
CA SER A 58 -17.68 -5.38 25.22
C SER A 58 -17.82 -6.01 23.84
N ALA A 59 -18.95 -5.81 23.18
CA ALA A 59 -19.20 -6.28 21.82
C ALA A 59 -18.28 -5.56 20.81
N TRP A 60 -18.09 -4.24 20.99
CA TRP A 60 -17.13 -3.45 20.21
C TRP A 60 -15.72 -4.02 20.32
N HIS A 61 -15.22 -4.23 21.56
CA HIS A 61 -13.91 -4.82 21.79
C HIS A 61 -13.74 -6.17 21.09
N THR A 62 -14.71 -7.07 21.27
CA THR A 62 -14.68 -8.40 20.64
C THR A 62 -14.59 -8.30 19.12
N ALA A 63 -15.35 -7.42 18.50
CA ALA A 63 -15.33 -7.21 17.06
C ALA A 63 -13.98 -6.64 16.57
N MET A 64 -13.43 -5.62 17.26
CA MET A 64 -12.14 -5.02 16.95
C MET A 64 -10.99 -6.02 17.05
N GLN A 65 -11.02 -6.88 18.07
CA GLN A 65 -10.03 -7.92 18.26
C GLN A 65 -10.11 -9.01 17.17
N ALA A 66 -11.33 -9.44 16.82
CA ALA A 66 -11.53 -10.47 15.80
C ALA A 66 -11.05 -10.03 14.40
N ARG A 67 -11.06 -8.72 14.10
CA ARG A 67 -10.62 -8.15 12.83
C ARG A 67 -9.12 -7.83 12.79
N ASN A 68 -8.36 -8.14 13.84
CA ASN A 68 -6.95 -7.75 13.96
C ASN A 68 -6.72 -6.24 13.73
N SER A 69 -7.57 -5.41 14.32
CA SER A 69 -7.55 -3.96 14.13
C SER A 69 -6.23 -3.33 14.59
N CYS A 70 -5.89 -2.18 14.01
CA CYS A 70 -4.75 -1.36 14.40
C CYS A 70 -5.19 0.05 14.82
N LEU A 71 -4.43 0.67 15.71
CA LEU A 71 -4.65 2.02 16.21
C LEU A 71 -3.51 2.93 15.74
N ALA A 72 -3.86 4.08 15.19
CA ALA A 72 -2.95 5.19 14.94
C ALA A 72 -2.98 6.18 16.10
N THR A 73 -1.82 6.57 16.58
CA THR A 73 -1.64 7.62 17.61
C THR A 73 -0.84 8.78 17.08
N VAL A 74 -1.15 9.98 17.57
CA VAL A 74 -0.38 11.21 17.34
C VAL A 74 0.00 11.75 18.71
N ASP A 75 1.30 11.92 18.97
CA ASP A 75 1.83 12.30 20.28
C ASP A 75 1.31 11.42 21.44
N GLY A 76 1.15 10.12 21.16
CA GLY A 76 0.63 9.13 22.10
C GLY A 76 -0.90 9.14 22.26
N ALA A 77 -1.64 10.10 21.70
CA ALA A 77 -3.08 10.17 21.79
C ALA A 77 -3.75 9.41 20.62
N PRO A 78 -4.81 8.61 20.86
CA PRO A 78 -5.58 7.94 19.83
C PRO A 78 -6.12 8.90 18.77
N ALA A 79 -5.80 8.65 17.51
CA ALA A 79 -6.09 9.53 16.38
C ALA A 79 -6.95 8.90 15.28
N GLY A 80 -6.89 7.57 15.14
CA GLY A 80 -7.64 6.82 14.14
C GLY A 80 -7.40 5.33 14.29
N PHE A 81 -8.19 4.53 13.60
CA PHE A 81 -8.02 3.08 13.57
C PHE A 81 -8.48 2.50 12.23
N SER A 82 -8.02 1.30 11.94
CA SER A 82 -8.45 0.52 10.77
C SER A 82 -8.28 -0.96 11.05
N ASP A 83 -8.83 -1.77 10.15
CA ASP A 83 -8.66 -3.22 10.12
C ASP A 83 -8.46 -3.69 8.67
N VAL A 84 -8.10 -4.95 8.51
CA VAL A 84 -8.18 -5.69 7.25
C VAL A 84 -8.26 -7.18 7.61
N ASP A 85 -9.21 -7.87 7.00
CA ASP A 85 -9.39 -9.31 7.18
C ASP A 85 -8.45 -10.14 6.27
N ALA A 86 -8.56 -11.46 6.38
CA ALA A 86 -7.74 -12.39 5.61
C ALA A 86 -8.05 -12.40 4.10
N GLU A 87 -9.19 -11.89 3.70
CA GLU A 87 -9.65 -11.76 2.32
C GLU A 87 -9.30 -10.39 1.71
N GLY A 88 -8.72 -9.47 2.50
CA GLY A 88 -8.35 -8.13 2.06
C GLY A 88 -9.48 -7.10 2.15
N HIS A 89 -10.53 -7.40 2.94
CA HIS A 89 -11.61 -6.45 3.16
C HIS A 89 -11.31 -5.52 4.35
N ILE A 90 -11.44 -4.21 4.14
CA ILE A 90 -11.37 -3.16 5.16
C ILE A 90 -12.80 -2.88 5.61
N ASP A 91 -13.19 -3.37 6.79
CA ASP A 91 -14.51 -3.12 7.36
C ASP A 91 -14.60 -1.74 8.03
N MET A 92 -13.51 -1.31 8.67
CA MET A 92 -13.45 -0.04 9.37
C MET A 92 -12.15 0.74 9.09
N MET A 93 -12.31 2.02 8.75
CA MET A 93 -11.24 3.01 8.76
C MET A 93 -11.80 4.37 9.18
N PHE A 94 -11.43 4.81 10.38
CA PHE A 94 -11.94 6.04 10.97
C PHE A 94 -10.80 6.89 11.55
N VAL A 95 -10.92 8.21 11.39
CA VAL A 95 -10.01 9.20 11.96
C VAL A 95 -10.81 10.19 12.79
N ALA A 96 -10.33 10.49 13.99
CA ALA A 96 -10.96 11.48 14.85
C ALA A 96 -10.96 12.87 14.17
N PRO A 97 -12.08 13.63 14.21
CA PRO A 97 -12.21 14.91 13.49
C PRO A 97 -11.05 15.88 13.72
N ARG A 98 -10.55 15.97 14.94
CA ARG A 98 -9.40 16.83 15.32
C ARG A 98 -8.07 16.48 14.65
N TYR A 99 -7.96 15.28 14.06
CA TYR A 99 -6.75 14.81 13.38
C TYR A 99 -6.91 14.71 11.86
N LEU A 100 -8.02 15.20 11.30
CA LEU A 100 -8.18 15.29 9.85
C LEU A 100 -7.12 16.22 9.25
N GLY A 101 -6.66 15.87 8.03
CA GLY A 101 -5.63 16.65 7.34
C GLY A 101 -4.20 16.46 7.88
N ARG A 102 -3.98 15.65 8.93
CA ARG A 102 -2.66 15.40 9.54
C ARG A 102 -1.99 14.09 9.08
N GLY A 103 -2.43 13.51 7.98
CA GLY A 103 -1.81 12.31 7.42
C GLY A 103 -2.21 10.99 8.07
N VAL A 104 -3.04 10.97 9.13
CA VAL A 104 -3.42 9.75 9.88
C VAL A 104 -4.06 8.70 8.96
N ALA A 105 -5.04 9.06 8.14
CA ALA A 105 -5.67 8.13 7.20
C ALA A 105 -4.67 7.56 6.19
N ARG A 106 -3.71 8.38 5.70
CA ARG A 106 -2.67 7.94 4.78
C ARG A 106 -1.74 6.90 5.42
N GLN A 107 -1.38 7.09 6.69
CA GLN A 107 -0.56 6.11 7.40
C GLN A 107 -1.34 4.82 7.67
N LEU A 108 -2.63 4.90 8.02
CA LEU A 108 -3.48 3.73 8.22
C LEU A 108 -3.62 2.91 6.94
N ILE A 109 -3.94 3.53 5.80
CA ILE A 109 -4.08 2.81 4.54
C ILE A 109 -2.75 2.20 4.09
N GLY A 110 -1.63 2.91 4.26
CA GLY A 110 -0.30 2.38 3.97
C GLY A 110 0.06 1.16 4.83
N HIS A 111 -0.32 1.17 6.13
CA HIS A 111 -0.14 0.01 7.02
C HIS A 111 -0.99 -1.19 6.59
N VAL A 112 -2.26 -0.96 6.25
CA VAL A 112 -3.17 -1.99 5.72
C VAL A 112 -2.62 -2.61 4.43
N GLU A 113 -2.15 -1.79 3.50
CA GLU A 113 -1.55 -2.25 2.25
C GLU A 113 -0.26 -3.07 2.48
N ALA A 114 0.61 -2.60 3.38
CA ALA A 114 1.84 -3.32 3.71
C ALA A 114 1.53 -4.69 4.31
N ARG A 115 0.56 -4.76 5.22
CA ARG A 115 0.11 -6.01 5.81
C ARG A 115 -0.51 -6.95 4.77
N ALA A 116 -1.41 -6.45 3.92
CA ALA A 116 -2.03 -7.24 2.87
C ALA A 116 -0.98 -7.83 1.90
N ARG A 117 0.07 -7.05 1.55
CA ARG A 117 1.19 -7.57 0.74
C ARG A 117 1.99 -8.66 1.47
N GLN A 118 2.23 -8.52 2.77
CA GLN A 118 2.89 -9.56 3.57
C GLN A 118 2.09 -10.86 3.60
N GLU A 119 0.76 -10.76 3.61
CA GLU A 119 -0.18 -11.88 3.53
C GLU A 119 -0.44 -12.35 2.09
N GLN A 120 0.29 -11.81 1.09
CA GLN A 120 0.22 -12.15 -0.34
C GLN A 120 -1.16 -11.90 -0.96
N LEU A 121 -1.93 -10.98 -0.42
CA LEU A 121 -3.19 -10.57 -1.00
C LEU A 121 -2.95 -9.72 -2.26
N THR A 122 -3.75 -9.95 -3.29
CA THR A 122 -3.65 -9.25 -4.58
C THR A 122 -4.60 -8.08 -4.73
N GLU A 123 -5.55 -7.95 -3.82
CA GLU A 123 -6.58 -6.90 -3.85
C GLU A 123 -7.02 -6.51 -2.43
N LEU A 124 -7.36 -5.23 -2.26
CA LEU A 124 -8.11 -4.72 -1.12
C LEU A 124 -9.51 -4.30 -1.56
N THR A 125 -10.50 -4.53 -0.70
CA THR A 125 -11.88 -4.06 -0.88
C THR A 125 -12.34 -3.28 0.33
N ALA A 126 -13.33 -2.38 0.16
CA ALA A 126 -13.96 -1.66 1.25
C ALA A 126 -15.36 -1.19 0.86
N ASP A 127 -16.25 -1.08 1.84
CA ASP A 127 -17.54 -0.41 1.70
C ASP A 127 -17.41 1.05 2.21
N VAL A 128 -17.24 1.98 1.30
CA VAL A 128 -16.76 3.33 1.56
C VAL A 128 -17.90 4.34 1.57
N SER A 129 -17.99 5.15 2.62
CA SER A 129 -18.99 6.23 2.74
C SER A 129 -18.79 7.33 1.68
N ILE A 130 -19.83 8.13 1.43
CA ILE A 130 -19.76 9.32 0.57
C ILE A 130 -18.58 10.21 1.01
N THR A 131 -18.47 10.48 2.30
CA THR A 131 -17.41 11.32 2.90
C THR A 131 -16.01 10.78 2.69
N ALA A 132 -15.81 9.46 2.80
CA ALA A 132 -14.49 8.85 2.71
C ALA A 132 -14.07 8.56 1.26
N ARG A 133 -15.02 8.47 0.31
CA ARG A 133 -14.77 8.12 -1.09
C ARG A 133 -13.65 8.94 -1.73
N PRO A 134 -13.57 10.27 -1.62
CA PRO A 134 -12.49 11.03 -2.25
C PRO A 134 -11.10 10.68 -1.71
N PHE A 135 -11.00 10.26 -0.43
CA PHE A 135 -9.75 9.79 0.14
C PHE A 135 -9.36 8.43 -0.43
N PHE A 136 -10.28 7.47 -0.52
CA PHE A 136 -10.01 6.15 -1.09
C PHE A 136 -9.64 6.24 -2.58
N GLU A 137 -10.31 7.08 -3.37
CA GLU A 137 -9.95 7.33 -4.78
C GLU A 137 -8.52 7.86 -4.92
N ARG A 138 -8.13 8.86 -4.10
CA ARG A 138 -6.73 9.35 -4.06
C ARG A 138 -5.72 8.32 -3.57
N SER A 139 -6.18 7.31 -2.84
CA SER A 139 -5.36 6.18 -2.38
C SER A 139 -5.31 5.03 -3.40
N GLY A 140 -5.86 5.22 -4.61
CA GLY A 140 -5.82 4.26 -5.71
C GLY A 140 -6.93 3.22 -5.73
N PHE A 141 -7.99 3.40 -4.91
CA PHE A 141 -9.19 2.59 -5.00
C PHE A 141 -10.10 3.08 -6.14
N THR A 142 -10.80 2.14 -6.79
CA THR A 142 -11.80 2.40 -7.82
C THR A 142 -13.16 1.95 -7.35
N VAL A 143 -14.22 2.69 -7.73
CA VAL A 143 -15.60 2.32 -7.43
C VAL A 143 -16.02 1.14 -8.30
N GLU A 144 -16.52 0.06 -7.69
CA GLU A 144 -17.15 -1.05 -8.38
C GLU A 144 -18.67 -0.87 -8.50
N ALA A 145 -19.31 -0.42 -7.41
CA ALA A 145 -20.75 -0.22 -7.35
C ALA A 145 -21.11 0.83 -6.30
N GLU A 146 -22.18 1.58 -6.57
CA GLU A 146 -22.92 2.31 -5.54
C GLU A 146 -23.90 1.35 -4.86
N GLN A 147 -24.00 1.44 -3.54
CA GLN A 147 -24.81 0.56 -2.71
C GLN A 147 -25.75 1.36 -1.82
N HIS A 148 -26.86 0.74 -1.45
CA HIS A 148 -27.87 1.34 -0.59
C HIS A 148 -28.23 0.44 0.60
N PRO A 149 -27.28 0.19 1.52
CA PRO A 149 -27.54 -0.65 2.68
C PRO A 149 -28.60 -0.01 3.59
N VAL A 150 -29.43 -0.86 4.23
CA VAL A 150 -30.42 -0.44 5.21
C VAL A 150 -29.90 -0.72 6.62
N THR A 151 -29.72 0.33 7.40
CA THR A 151 -29.28 0.26 8.79
C THR A 151 -30.37 0.81 9.71
N ALA A 152 -30.81 0.02 10.65
CA ALA A 152 -31.92 0.37 11.58
C ALA A 152 -33.18 0.93 10.86
N GLY A 153 -33.51 0.38 9.68
CA GLY A 153 -34.66 0.79 8.86
C GLY A 153 -34.44 2.01 7.98
N VAL A 154 -33.22 2.63 8.02
CA VAL A 154 -32.89 3.81 7.23
C VAL A 154 -31.88 3.42 6.13
N GLN A 155 -32.19 3.82 4.89
CA GLN A 155 -31.31 3.60 3.75
C GLN A 155 -30.14 4.58 3.78
N LEU A 156 -28.92 4.04 3.68
CA LEU A 156 -27.69 4.79 3.54
C LEU A 156 -27.17 4.67 2.10
N THR A 157 -26.20 5.50 1.73
CA THR A 157 -25.46 5.34 0.49
C THR A 157 -24.00 5.12 0.83
N ASN A 158 -23.39 4.08 0.24
CA ASN A 158 -21.94 3.86 0.25
C ASN A 158 -21.49 3.31 -1.10
N PHE A 159 -20.20 3.09 -1.25
CA PHE A 159 -19.60 2.61 -2.49
C PHE A 159 -18.76 1.37 -2.19
N LYS A 160 -19.05 0.28 -2.88
CA LYS A 160 -18.12 -0.84 -2.94
C LYS A 160 -16.91 -0.40 -3.77
N MET A 161 -15.76 -0.39 -3.15
CA MET A 161 -14.52 0.03 -3.77
C MET A 161 -13.46 -1.05 -3.69
N LYS A 162 -12.54 -1.08 -4.66
CA LYS A 162 -11.41 -2.00 -4.68
C LYS A 162 -10.12 -1.31 -5.10
N LYS A 163 -9.01 -1.87 -4.63
CA LYS A 163 -7.66 -1.53 -5.05
C LYS A 163 -6.89 -2.80 -5.32
N LYS A 164 -6.37 -2.97 -6.54
CA LYS A 164 -5.39 -4.03 -6.79
C LYS A 164 -4.10 -3.69 -6.07
N LEU A 165 -3.63 -4.63 -5.28
CA LEU A 165 -2.30 -4.58 -4.72
C LEU A 165 -1.37 -5.11 -5.80
N VAL A 166 -0.70 -4.21 -6.46
CA VAL A 166 0.42 -4.61 -7.29
C VAL A 166 1.41 -5.30 -6.36
N GLY A 167 1.89 -6.48 -6.73
CA GLY A 167 2.79 -7.28 -5.91
C GLY A 167 3.92 -6.42 -5.33
N GLY A 168 4.46 -6.83 -4.18
CA GLY A 168 5.54 -6.13 -3.52
C GLY A 168 6.74 -5.93 -4.45
N GLU A 169 7.71 -5.13 -4.00
CA GLU A 169 8.95 -4.93 -4.73
C GLU A 169 9.56 -6.25 -5.21
N VAL A 170 9.84 -6.33 -6.51
CA VAL A 170 10.55 -7.46 -7.10
C VAL A 170 12.03 -7.14 -7.12
N SER A 171 12.82 -8.04 -6.56
CA SER A 171 14.28 -7.96 -6.63
C SER A 171 14.86 -9.16 -7.40
N LEU A 172 15.79 -8.88 -8.31
CA LEU A 172 16.62 -9.87 -8.98
C LEU A 172 18.07 -9.67 -8.56
N SER A 173 18.70 -10.75 -8.14
CA SER A 173 20.13 -10.77 -7.80
C SER A 173 20.79 -11.99 -8.43
N GLY A 174 22.00 -11.83 -8.94
CA GLY A 174 22.74 -12.95 -9.50
C GLY A 174 23.89 -12.55 -10.41
N GLN A 175 24.29 -13.48 -11.27
CA GLN A 175 25.50 -13.33 -12.10
C GLN A 175 25.18 -13.58 -13.57
N LEU A 176 25.80 -12.75 -14.43
CA LEU A 176 25.95 -12.99 -15.85
C LEU A 176 27.35 -13.58 -16.06
N VAL A 177 27.44 -14.80 -16.58
CA VAL A 177 28.69 -15.58 -16.68
C VAL A 177 29.07 -15.79 -18.13
N CYS A 178 30.10 -15.08 -18.58
CA CYS A 178 30.67 -15.23 -19.92
C CYS A 178 31.58 -16.46 -19.96
N ARG A 179 31.58 -17.18 -21.08
CA ARG A 179 32.45 -18.31 -21.32
C ARG A 179 33.73 -17.91 -22.05
N THR A 180 33.71 -16.79 -22.79
CA THR A 180 34.82 -16.30 -23.61
C THR A 180 35.05 -14.79 -23.38
N GLN A 181 36.23 -14.31 -23.77
CA GLN A 181 36.56 -12.88 -23.74
C GLN A 181 35.64 -12.07 -24.69
N ASP A 182 35.31 -12.63 -25.85
CA ASP A 182 34.39 -11.99 -26.82
C ASP A 182 33.01 -11.73 -26.23
N GLN A 183 32.47 -12.70 -25.47
CA GLN A 183 31.20 -12.49 -24.74
C GLN A 183 31.33 -11.35 -23.70
N ALA A 184 32.46 -11.27 -23.00
CA ALA A 184 32.67 -10.20 -22.03
C ALA A 184 32.86 -8.83 -22.73
N GLU A 185 33.34 -8.79 -23.94
CA GLU A 185 33.42 -7.56 -24.77
C GLU A 185 32.03 -7.16 -25.27
N THR A 186 31.22 -8.09 -25.73
CA THR A 186 29.80 -7.87 -26.06
C THR A 186 29.05 -7.26 -24.88
N VAL A 187 29.22 -7.81 -23.68
CA VAL A 187 28.59 -7.23 -22.45
C VAL A 187 29.00 -5.77 -22.27
N ARG A 188 30.29 -5.44 -22.40
CA ARG A 188 30.80 -4.06 -22.25
C ARG A 188 30.22 -3.11 -23.27
N GLU A 189 30.10 -3.55 -24.51
CA GLU A 189 29.59 -2.75 -25.63
C GLU A 189 28.16 -2.32 -25.42
N TYR A 190 27.27 -3.26 -25.06
CA TYR A 190 25.83 -3.01 -24.96
C TYR A 190 25.37 -2.56 -23.56
N LEU A 191 26.20 -2.73 -22.51
CA LEU A 191 25.80 -2.51 -21.13
C LEU A 191 25.37 -1.06 -20.84
N GLN A 192 26.08 -0.07 -21.36
CA GLN A 192 25.83 1.34 -21.00
C GLN A 192 24.43 1.79 -21.47
N LEU A 193 24.06 1.42 -22.69
CA LEU A 193 22.73 1.71 -23.22
C LEU A 193 21.65 0.94 -22.44
N HIS A 194 21.90 -0.33 -22.14
CA HIS A 194 20.99 -1.15 -21.36
C HIS A 194 20.74 -0.58 -19.95
N LEU A 195 21.80 -0.14 -19.24
CA LEU A 195 21.67 0.53 -17.94
C LEU A 195 20.83 1.81 -18.03
N ALA A 196 21.08 2.65 -19.04
CA ALA A 196 20.36 3.91 -19.20
C ALA A 196 18.87 3.69 -19.48
N LEU A 197 18.54 2.75 -20.38
CA LEU A 197 17.17 2.43 -20.74
C LEU A 197 16.42 1.81 -19.55
N THR A 198 17.01 0.85 -18.83
CA THR A 198 16.38 0.20 -17.70
C THR A 198 16.10 1.18 -16.55
N ARG A 199 17.05 2.06 -16.24
CA ARG A 199 16.85 3.09 -15.19
C ARG A 199 15.80 4.13 -15.52
N ALA A 200 15.46 4.30 -16.80
CA ALA A 200 14.40 5.18 -17.26
C ALA A 200 13.01 4.52 -17.31
N GLU A 201 12.93 3.21 -17.07
CA GLU A 201 11.65 2.50 -17.09
C GLU A 201 10.76 2.87 -15.89
N PRO A 202 9.44 3.02 -16.11
CA PRO A 202 8.49 3.19 -15.03
C PRO A 202 8.57 2.02 -14.04
N GLY A 203 8.67 2.34 -12.74
CA GLY A 203 8.75 1.34 -11.67
C GLY A 203 10.14 0.71 -11.47
N CYS A 204 11.19 1.10 -12.20
CA CYS A 204 12.55 0.72 -11.90
C CYS A 204 13.07 1.52 -10.68
N LEU A 205 13.32 0.84 -9.56
CA LEU A 205 13.87 1.45 -8.34
C LEU A 205 15.40 1.51 -8.37
N SER A 206 16.03 0.44 -8.85
CA SER A 206 17.47 0.39 -9.03
C SER A 206 17.86 -0.69 -10.04
N PHE A 207 18.92 -0.43 -10.81
CA PHE A 207 19.50 -1.38 -11.74
C PHE A 207 21.01 -1.20 -11.78
N ASN A 208 21.74 -2.23 -11.37
CA ASN A 208 23.19 -2.22 -11.29
C ASN A 208 23.80 -3.49 -11.90
N VAL A 209 24.79 -3.31 -12.75
CA VAL A 209 25.62 -4.39 -13.28
C VAL A 209 27.08 -4.02 -13.04
N THR A 210 27.75 -4.78 -12.20
CA THR A 210 29.11 -4.49 -11.75
C THR A 210 30.08 -5.63 -12.09
N ARG A 211 31.32 -5.30 -12.34
CA ARG A 211 32.37 -6.30 -12.54
C ARG A 211 32.74 -6.97 -11.24
N THR A 212 32.96 -8.29 -11.29
CA THR A 212 33.55 -9.03 -10.18
C THR A 212 35.10 -9.08 -10.35
N SER A 213 35.79 -9.73 -9.44
CA SER A 213 37.23 -10.03 -9.57
C SER A 213 37.55 -10.95 -10.76
N ASN A 214 36.57 -11.74 -11.21
CA ASN A 214 36.69 -12.54 -12.45
C ASN A 214 36.22 -11.67 -13.64
N PRO A 215 37.08 -11.41 -14.65
CA PRO A 215 36.74 -10.54 -15.79
C PRO A 215 35.61 -11.08 -16.69
N LEU A 216 35.28 -12.36 -16.56
CA LEU A 216 34.19 -13.02 -17.27
C LEU A 216 32.85 -13.06 -16.50
N VAL A 217 32.80 -12.52 -15.27
CA VAL A 217 31.63 -12.58 -14.42
C VAL A 217 31.20 -11.17 -14.01
N TRP A 218 29.91 -10.90 -14.18
CA TRP A 218 29.26 -9.65 -13.80
C TRP A 218 28.20 -9.91 -12.73
N GLN A 219 28.17 -9.10 -11.68
CA GLN A 219 27.11 -9.10 -10.68
C GLN A 219 25.97 -8.23 -11.19
N VAL A 220 24.75 -8.75 -11.12
CA VAL A 220 23.50 -8.08 -11.52
C VAL A 220 22.61 -7.93 -10.31
N GLU A 221 22.08 -6.73 -10.09
CA GLU A 221 21.15 -6.39 -9.03
C GLU A 221 20.08 -5.47 -9.57
N GLU A 222 18.84 -5.89 -9.50
CA GLU A 222 17.67 -5.16 -10.00
C GLU A 222 16.60 -5.06 -8.93
N ARG A 223 15.90 -3.93 -8.89
CA ARG A 223 14.73 -3.71 -8.01
C ARG A 223 13.67 -2.95 -8.78
N PHE A 224 12.45 -3.47 -8.74
CA PHE A 224 11.27 -2.87 -9.36
C PHE A 224 10.17 -2.72 -8.32
N GLU A 225 9.35 -1.68 -8.46
CA GLU A 225 8.27 -1.37 -7.52
C GLU A 225 7.24 -2.50 -7.38
N HIS A 226 7.08 -3.33 -8.46
CA HIS A 226 6.07 -4.38 -8.50
C HIS A 226 6.31 -5.36 -9.65
N ALA A 227 5.66 -6.53 -9.60
CA ALA A 227 5.82 -7.61 -10.59
C ALA A 227 5.55 -7.15 -12.03
N SER A 228 4.51 -6.36 -12.29
CA SER A 228 4.22 -5.89 -13.66
C SER A 228 5.26 -4.92 -14.23
N ALA A 229 5.96 -4.14 -13.39
CA ALA A 229 7.10 -3.34 -13.85
C ALA A 229 8.29 -4.25 -14.22
N PHE A 230 8.55 -5.28 -13.42
CA PHE A 230 9.57 -6.28 -13.72
C PHE A 230 9.25 -7.08 -14.99
N GLU A 231 8.00 -7.51 -15.19
CA GLU A 231 7.54 -8.21 -16.40
C GLU A 231 7.73 -7.35 -17.65
N ALA A 232 7.31 -6.07 -17.61
CA ALA A 232 7.51 -5.11 -18.70
C ALA A 232 9.00 -4.92 -19.03
N HIS A 233 9.86 -4.86 -17.98
CA HIS A 233 11.30 -4.86 -18.16
C HIS A 233 11.79 -6.10 -18.89
N GLN A 234 11.38 -7.31 -18.48
CA GLN A 234 11.78 -8.56 -19.10
C GLN A 234 11.34 -8.64 -20.58
N GLU A 235 10.12 -8.19 -20.90
CA GLU A 235 9.60 -8.14 -22.29
C GLU A 235 10.46 -7.18 -23.17
N ARG A 236 10.78 -5.98 -22.67
CA ARG A 236 11.64 -5.06 -23.38
C ARG A 236 13.04 -5.64 -23.58
N VAL A 237 13.61 -6.26 -22.53
CA VAL A 237 14.95 -6.88 -22.61
C VAL A 237 14.97 -7.96 -23.68
N ALA A 238 13.97 -8.83 -23.74
CA ALA A 238 13.88 -9.91 -24.71
C ALA A 238 13.90 -9.41 -26.17
N SER A 239 13.33 -8.24 -26.45
CA SER A 239 13.26 -7.63 -27.78
C SER A 239 14.37 -6.62 -28.08
N SER A 240 15.25 -6.36 -27.12
CA SER A 240 16.32 -5.34 -27.24
C SER A 240 17.60 -5.85 -27.90
N GLU A 241 18.45 -4.94 -28.39
CA GLU A 241 19.79 -5.26 -28.88
C GLU A 241 20.63 -5.97 -27.79
N TRP A 242 20.53 -5.52 -26.54
CA TRP A 242 21.14 -6.20 -25.39
C TRP A 242 20.68 -7.65 -25.27
N GLY A 243 19.37 -7.90 -25.32
CA GLY A 243 18.78 -9.23 -25.22
C GLY A 243 19.29 -10.17 -26.31
N HIS A 244 19.30 -9.69 -27.56
CA HIS A 244 19.80 -10.45 -28.70
C HIS A 244 21.32 -10.70 -28.62
N ALA A 245 22.12 -9.67 -28.34
CA ALA A 245 23.58 -9.78 -28.26
C ALA A 245 24.06 -10.69 -27.13
N THR A 246 23.31 -10.74 -26.01
CA THR A 246 23.68 -11.53 -24.82
C THR A 246 22.88 -12.82 -24.65
N ALA A 247 22.09 -13.26 -25.66
CA ALA A 247 21.22 -14.44 -25.57
C ALA A 247 21.98 -15.73 -25.22
N GLY A 248 23.22 -15.88 -25.67
CA GLY A 248 24.06 -17.06 -25.41
C GLY A 248 24.86 -17.01 -24.10
N ILE A 249 24.72 -15.96 -23.29
CA ILE A 249 25.47 -15.80 -22.04
C ILE A 249 24.66 -16.36 -20.88
N GLU A 250 25.31 -17.16 -20.04
CA GLU A 250 24.67 -17.84 -18.90
C GLU A 250 24.23 -16.82 -17.83
N ARG A 251 22.98 -16.97 -17.38
CA ARG A 251 22.38 -16.16 -16.29
C ARG A 251 22.08 -17.05 -15.10
N ARG A 252 22.66 -16.69 -13.94
CA ARG A 252 22.43 -17.36 -12.64
C ARG A 252 21.72 -16.39 -11.74
N TYR A 253 20.41 -16.25 -11.92
CA TYR A 253 19.60 -15.27 -11.22
C TYR A 253 18.67 -15.93 -10.21
N SER A 254 18.42 -15.21 -9.11
CA SER A 254 17.38 -15.47 -8.15
C SER A 254 16.42 -14.27 -8.15
N VAL A 255 15.12 -14.53 -8.20
CA VAL A 255 14.09 -13.50 -8.17
C VAL A 255 13.23 -13.70 -6.92
N ILE A 256 12.94 -12.60 -6.22
CA ILE A 256 12.09 -12.56 -5.02
C ILE A 256 11.00 -11.52 -5.27
N GLY A 257 9.76 -11.79 -4.86
CA GLY A 257 8.64 -10.84 -4.96
C GLY A 257 7.76 -11.01 -6.21
N LEU A 258 7.93 -12.11 -6.95
CA LEU A 258 7.01 -12.53 -8.02
C LEU A 258 5.86 -13.32 -7.47
#